data_b28ae5e007dafc25944ece6e0e7d5736
#
_entry.id   b28ae5e007dafc25944ece6e0e7d5736
#
_cell.length_a   1.000
_cell.length_b   1.000
_cell.length_c   1.000
_cell.angle_alpha   90.00
_cell.angle_beta   90.00
_cell.angle_gamma   90.00
#
_symmetry.space_group_name_H-M   'P 1'
#
loop_
_entity.id
_entity.type
_entity.pdbx_description
1 polymer ?
#
loop_
_entity_poly.entity_id
_entity_poly.type
_entity_poly.pdbx_seq_one_letter_code
_entity_poly.pdbx_strand_id
1 'polypeptide(L)'
;MKQKMYSVEVLKGCNLFVIAYSKEHAIVEIVRMNIKSNVQDYPSEYTIDDVKELSKKEMEDIIIDYNYATEDEESDTLLNIFKNLTKYREGEDEFFGVVGDDFVAY
;
A
#
# COMPACT_ATOMS: atom_id res chain seq x y z
N MET A 1 -6.51 -13.60 -10.14
CA MET A 1 -6.64 -12.15 -10.40
C MET A 1 -5.28 -11.49 -10.24
N LYS A 2 -5.05 -10.42 -10.96
CA LYS A 2 -3.73 -9.77 -10.98
C LYS A 2 -3.57 -8.79 -9.82
N GLN A 3 -2.48 -8.88 -9.08
CA GLN A 3 -2.11 -7.91 -8.04
C GLN A 3 -1.72 -6.58 -8.67
N LYS A 4 -2.15 -5.49 -8.03
CA LYS A 4 -1.84 -4.12 -8.46
C LYS A 4 -1.46 -3.29 -7.26
N MET A 5 -0.75 -2.18 -7.49
CA MET A 5 -0.43 -1.21 -6.45
C MET A 5 -1.41 -0.04 -6.53
N TYR A 6 -1.97 0.30 -5.38
CA TYR A 6 -2.89 1.44 -5.26
C TYR A 6 -2.35 2.46 -4.27
N SER A 7 -2.64 3.72 -4.55
CA SER A 7 -2.44 4.82 -3.61
C SER A 7 -3.81 5.21 -3.06
N VAL A 8 -3.93 5.29 -1.74
CA VAL A 8 -5.19 5.67 -1.09
C VAL A 8 -4.94 6.90 -0.23
N GLU A 9 -5.62 8.01 -0.55
CA GLU A 9 -5.53 9.23 0.24
C GLU A 9 -6.29 9.04 1.55
N VAL A 10 -5.58 9.00 2.66
CA VAL A 10 -6.17 8.79 3.98
C VAL A 10 -6.28 10.08 4.78
N LEU A 11 -5.38 11.03 4.52
CA LEU A 11 -5.44 12.40 5.00
C LEU A 11 -5.08 13.28 3.81
N LYS A 12 -5.50 14.54 3.82
CA LYS A 12 -5.23 15.44 2.71
C LYS A 12 -3.74 15.51 2.41
N GLY A 13 -3.35 15.11 1.19
CA GLY A 13 -1.96 15.07 0.76
C GLY A 13 -1.14 13.91 1.28
N CYS A 14 -1.75 12.98 2.03
CA CYS A 14 -1.08 11.82 2.62
C CYS A 14 -1.68 10.52 2.08
N ASN A 15 -0.84 9.66 1.51
CA ASN A 15 -1.29 8.43 0.88
C ASN A 15 -0.70 7.19 1.54
N LEU A 16 -1.52 6.15 1.65
CA LEU A 16 -1.04 4.79 1.93
C LEU A 16 -0.91 4.04 0.61
N PHE A 17 0.09 3.18 0.51
CA PHE A 17 0.32 2.33 -0.65
C PHE A 17 -0.07 0.90 -0.33
N VAL A 18 -0.93 0.33 -1.19
CA VAL A 18 -1.59 -0.95 -0.92
C VAL A 18 -1.48 -1.86 -2.13
N ILE A 19 -1.11 -3.12 -1.92
CA ILE A 19 -1.19 -4.15 -2.95
C ILE A 19 -2.52 -4.88 -2.81
N ALA A 20 -3.32 -4.86 -3.86
CA ALA A 20 -4.66 -5.43 -3.87
C ALA A 20 -5.08 -5.82 -5.29
N TYR A 21 -6.23 -6.49 -5.44
CA TYR A 21 -6.80 -6.85 -6.74
C TYR A 21 -7.59 -5.73 -7.38
N SER A 22 -8.19 -4.86 -6.56
CA SER A 22 -9.11 -3.83 -7.02
C SER A 22 -9.11 -2.65 -6.04
N LYS A 23 -9.76 -1.55 -6.43
CA LYS A 23 -9.90 -0.38 -5.56
C LYS A 23 -10.66 -0.73 -4.28
N GLU A 24 -11.73 -1.50 -4.39
CA GLU A 24 -12.52 -1.95 -3.25
C GLU A 24 -11.69 -2.82 -2.31
N HIS A 25 -10.90 -3.73 -2.86
CA HIS A 25 -10.02 -4.59 -2.08
C HIS A 25 -8.95 -3.78 -1.34
N ALA A 26 -8.41 -2.72 -1.97
CA ALA A 26 -7.44 -1.82 -1.33
C ALA A 26 -8.05 -1.19 -0.07
N ILE A 27 -9.30 -0.73 -0.13
CA ILE A 27 -10.01 -0.17 1.02
C ILE A 27 -10.16 -1.22 2.12
N VAL A 28 -10.55 -2.45 1.76
CA VAL A 28 -10.69 -3.56 2.71
C VAL A 28 -9.37 -3.81 3.45
N GLU A 29 -8.25 -3.78 2.74
CA GLU A 29 -6.93 -4.01 3.36
C GLU A 29 -6.56 -2.91 4.35
N ILE A 30 -6.90 -1.65 4.07
CA ILE A 30 -6.67 -0.54 5.00
C ILE A 30 -7.52 -0.70 6.25
N VAL A 31 -8.79 -1.01 6.11
CA VAL A 31 -9.69 -1.23 7.24
C VAL A 31 -9.18 -2.39 8.10
N ARG A 32 -8.74 -3.47 7.47
CA ARG A 32 -8.17 -4.62 8.16
C ARG A 32 -6.92 -4.25 8.97
N MET A 33 -6.04 -3.44 8.40
CA MET A 33 -4.84 -2.96 9.08
C MET A 33 -5.20 -2.11 10.30
N ASN A 34 -6.16 -1.20 10.17
CA ASN A 34 -6.60 -0.35 11.26
C ASN A 34 -7.17 -1.16 12.43
N ILE A 35 -7.96 -2.18 12.14
CA ILE A 35 -8.51 -3.07 13.16
C ILE A 35 -7.40 -3.80 13.91
N LYS A 36 -6.42 -4.35 13.19
CA LYS A 36 -5.31 -5.11 13.80
C LYS A 36 -4.39 -4.23 14.64
N SER A 37 -4.14 -3.01 14.17
CA SER A 37 -3.19 -2.11 14.82
C SER A 37 -3.84 -1.27 15.91
N ASN A 38 -5.18 -1.30 16.01
CA ASN A 38 -5.93 -0.43 16.89
C ASN A 38 -5.60 1.05 16.67
N VAL A 39 -5.25 1.41 15.44
CA VAL A 39 -4.91 2.77 15.03
C VAL A 39 -6.19 3.49 14.64
N GLN A 40 -6.47 4.61 15.27
CA GLN A 40 -7.66 5.42 15.00
C GLN A 40 -7.33 6.74 14.27
N ASP A 41 -6.13 6.85 13.74
CA ASP A 41 -5.63 8.11 13.18
C ASP A 41 -6.11 8.37 11.74
N TYR A 42 -6.81 7.42 11.13
CA TYR A 42 -7.30 7.56 9.77
C TYR A 42 -8.82 7.68 9.76
N PRO A 43 -9.38 8.40 8.76
CA PRO A 43 -10.83 8.47 8.60
C PRO A 43 -11.45 7.07 8.54
N SER A 44 -12.62 6.91 9.13
CA SER A 44 -13.33 5.63 9.16
C SER A 44 -14.02 5.30 7.84
N GLU A 45 -14.12 6.27 6.93
CA GLU A 45 -14.80 6.09 5.65
C GLU A 45 -13.87 6.47 4.50
N TYR A 46 -13.71 5.52 3.57
CA TYR A 46 -12.99 5.73 2.33
C TYR A 46 -13.91 5.43 1.17
N THR A 47 -13.78 6.18 0.09
CA THR A 47 -14.53 5.93 -1.14
C THR A 47 -13.57 5.50 -2.25
N ILE A 48 -14.12 4.92 -3.31
CA ILE A 48 -13.34 4.55 -4.50
C ILE A 48 -12.63 5.76 -5.10
N ASP A 49 -13.18 6.97 -4.91
CA ASP A 49 -12.58 8.20 -5.41
C ASP A 49 -11.26 8.55 -4.71
N ASP A 50 -11.06 8.03 -3.50
CA ASP A 50 -9.81 8.22 -2.74
C ASP A 50 -8.70 7.28 -3.19
N VAL A 51 -9.01 6.32 -4.07
CA VAL A 51 -8.11 5.24 -4.47
C VAL A 51 -7.66 5.45 -5.92
N LYS A 52 -6.36 5.40 -6.14
CA LYS A 52 -5.77 5.50 -7.48
C LYS A 52 -4.90 4.30 -7.76
N GLU A 53 -5.09 3.64 -8.91
CA GLU A 53 -4.18 2.61 -9.38
C GLU A 53 -2.90 3.28 -9.87
N LEU A 54 -1.74 2.80 -9.40
CA LEU A 54 -0.44 3.34 -9.80
C LEU A 54 0.09 2.59 -11.02
N SER A 55 0.57 3.34 -12.00
CA SER A 55 1.27 2.78 -13.15
C SER A 55 2.70 2.39 -12.76
N LYS A 56 3.35 1.60 -13.61
CA LYS A 56 4.76 1.25 -13.44
C LYS A 56 5.64 2.50 -13.32
N LYS A 57 5.39 3.50 -14.16
CA LYS A 57 6.13 4.77 -14.14
C LYS A 57 5.96 5.50 -12.81
N GLU A 58 4.74 5.59 -12.33
CA GLU A 58 4.46 6.23 -11.04
C GLU A 58 5.16 5.49 -9.89
N MET A 59 5.16 4.17 -9.92
CA MET A 59 5.86 3.37 -8.90
C MET A 59 7.38 3.56 -8.94
N GLU A 60 7.96 3.79 -10.12
CA GLU A 60 9.40 4.09 -10.27
C GLU A 60 9.77 5.43 -9.64
N ASP A 61 8.85 6.38 -9.63
CA ASP A 61 9.09 7.74 -9.17
C ASP A 61 8.84 7.94 -7.67
N ILE A 62 8.23 6.96 -7.00
CA ILE A 62 7.89 7.07 -5.57
C ILE A 62 8.87 6.21 -4.75
N ILE A 63 9.55 6.85 -3.81
CA ILE A 63 10.47 6.19 -2.88
C ILE A 63 9.88 6.28 -1.48
N ILE A 64 9.85 5.16 -0.76
CA ILE A 64 9.43 5.12 0.64
C ILE A 64 10.62 4.69 1.52
N ASP A 65 10.66 5.20 2.74
CA ASP A 65 11.78 4.97 3.67
C ASP A 65 11.55 3.76 4.57
N TYR A 66 10.32 3.28 4.68
CA TYR A 66 9.98 2.14 5.51
C TYR A 66 8.92 1.28 4.84
N ASN A 67 9.21 0.00 4.72
CA ASN A 67 8.30 -0.99 4.15
C ASN A 67 7.60 -1.74 5.28
N TYR A 68 6.32 -1.46 5.52
CA TYR A 68 5.52 -2.08 6.58
C TYR A 68 5.39 -3.60 6.41
N ALA A 69 5.38 -4.06 5.16
CA ALA A 69 5.20 -5.49 4.89
C ALA A 69 6.40 -6.34 5.30
N THR A 70 7.60 -5.78 5.22
CA THR A 70 8.85 -6.48 5.54
C THR A 70 9.55 -5.95 6.77
N GLU A 71 9.04 -4.86 7.35
CA GLU A 71 9.66 -4.14 8.46
C GLU A 71 11.09 -3.68 8.13
N ASP A 72 11.31 -3.36 6.84
CA ASP A 72 12.61 -2.94 6.33
C ASP A 72 12.71 -1.43 6.33
N GLU A 73 13.78 -0.89 6.91
CA GLU A 73 14.05 0.55 7.01
C GLU A 73 14.88 1.09 5.83
N GLU A 74 15.24 0.25 4.86
CA GLU A 74 15.96 0.71 3.69
C GLU A 74 15.01 1.38 2.69
N SER A 75 15.41 2.55 2.20
CA SER A 75 14.65 3.27 1.17
C SER A 75 14.66 2.48 -0.14
N ASP A 76 13.51 2.39 -0.78
CA ASP A 76 13.39 1.76 -2.09
C ASP A 76 12.21 2.35 -2.87
N THR A 77 12.20 2.13 -4.18
CA THR A 77 11.08 2.52 -5.02
C THR A 77 9.90 1.60 -4.79
N LEU A 78 8.68 2.12 -4.97
CA LEU A 78 7.48 1.28 -4.91
C LEU A 78 7.53 0.17 -5.96
N LEU A 79 8.13 0.42 -7.11
CA LEU A 79 8.24 -0.60 -8.15
C LEU A 79 9.04 -1.82 -7.68
N ASN A 80 10.19 -1.60 -7.04
CA ASN A 80 11.00 -2.70 -6.51
C ASN A 80 10.27 -3.45 -5.39
N ILE A 81 9.62 -2.70 -4.50
CA ILE A 81 8.81 -3.29 -3.42
C ILE A 81 7.69 -4.15 -4.00
N PHE A 82 6.97 -3.62 -4.99
CA PHE A 82 5.90 -4.33 -5.67
C PHE A 82 6.40 -5.63 -6.32
N LYS A 83 7.50 -5.55 -7.06
CA LYS A 83 8.08 -6.73 -7.71
C LYS A 83 8.49 -7.80 -6.71
N ASN A 84 9.10 -7.40 -5.59
CA ASN A 84 9.54 -8.33 -4.55
C ASN A 84 8.35 -9.01 -3.86
N LEU A 85 7.32 -8.24 -3.51
CA LEU A 85 6.16 -8.75 -2.77
C LEU A 85 5.20 -9.55 -3.65
N THR A 86 5.17 -9.29 -4.95
CA THR A 86 4.30 -10.02 -5.89
C THR A 86 5.01 -11.13 -6.64
N LYS A 87 6.29 -11.36 -6.34
CA LYS A 87 7.06 -12.43 -6.96
C LYS A 87 6.47 -13.79 -6.57
N TYR A 88 6.22 -14.63 -7.59
CA TYR A 88 5.73 -15.97 -7.33
C TYR A 88 6.74 -16.78 -6.50
N ARG A 89 6.25 -17.41 -5.46
CA ARG A 89 7.03 -18.34 -4.63
C ARG A 89 6.19 -19.58 -4.39
N GLU A 90 6.75 -20.73 -4.70
CA GLU A 90 6.05 -22.00 -4.53
C GLU A 90 5.71 -22.24 -3.06
N GLY A 91 4.46 -22.59 -2.80
CA GLY A 91 3.99 -22.87 -1.45
C GLY A 91 3.61 -21.65 -0.62
N GLU A 92 3.71 -20.45 -1.19
CA GLU A 92 3.33 -19.21 -0.52
C GLU A 92 2.09 -18.59 -1.18
N ASP A 93 1.24 -17.97 -0.35
CA ASP A 93 0.08 -17.23 -0.82
C ASP A 93 0.51 -15.89 -1.42
N GLU A 94 -0.33 -15.33 -2.30
CA GLU A 94 -0.12 -14.00 -2.83
C GLU A 94 -0.20 -12.97 -1.71
N PHE A 95 0.67 -11.97 -1.76
CA PHE A 95 0.69 -10.88 -0.78
C PHE A 95 -0.38 -9.83 -1.09
N PHE A 96 -1.13 -9.42 -0.08
CA PHE A 96 -2.04 -8.28 -0.13
C PHE A 96 -1.90 -7.48 1.15
N GLY A 97 -1.97 -6.18 1.05
CA GLY A 97 -1.94 -5.31 2.22
C GLY A 97 -1.22 -4.00 1.99
N VAL A 98 -1.17 -3.21 3.05
CA VAL A 98 -0.48 -1.92 3.06
C VAL A 98 1.02 -2.16 3.13
N VAL A 99 1.77 -1.52 2.23
CA VAL A 99 3.24 -1.67 2.17
C VAL A 99 3.99 -0.47 2.71
N GLY A 100 3.37 0.70 2.72
CA GLY A 100 4.02 1.92 3.22
C GLY A 100 3.18 3.15 3.00
N ASP A 101 3.78 4.32 3.24
CA ASP A 101 3.12 5.62 3.08
C ASP A 101 4.10 6.67 2.56
N ASP A 102 3.54 7.84 2.20
CA ASP A 102 4.31 9.01 1.80
C ASP A 102 4.24 10.14 2.85
N PHE A 103 3.92 9.78 4.09
CA PHE A 103 3.79 10.77 5.16
C PHE A 103 5.13 11.42 5.45
N VAL A 104 5.08 12.73 5.73
CA VAL A 104 6.26 13.49 6.13
C VAL A 104 6.28 13.60 7.64
N ALA A 105 7.38 13.15 8.26
CA ALA A 105 7.58 13.32 9.68
C ALA A 105 7.99 14.77 9.98
N TYR A 106 7.31 15.41 10.89
CA TYR A 106 7.63 16.75 11.35
C TYR A 106 8.21 16.69 12.76
#